data_d874bfb3178c5e5a794a76be83c28f5c
#
_entry.id   d874bfb3178c5e5a794a76be83c28f5c
#
_cell.length_a   1.000
_cell.length_b   1.000
_cell.length_c   1.000
_cell.angle_alpha   90.00
_cell.angle_beta   90.00
_cell.angle_gamma   90.00
#
_symmetry.space_group_name_H-M   'P 1'
#
loop_
_entity.id
_entity.type
_entity.pdbx_description
1 polymer ?
#
loop_
_entity_poly.entity_id
_entity_poly.type
_entity_poly.pdbx_seq_one_letter_code
_entity_poly.pdbx_strand_id
1 'polypeptide(L)'
;MTHRIKPVSYEALYAAHHGEVLRLCRLLLANHHDAEEIAQEVFLKVYQQFQNMNQTELMMWRPWLIRVSVNACRDRRRSGWWKLWRGANEEYQEANYPNSSRTPEEMVLSREAQGRIWRAFEKLSARQREVFVLRHVDEWSTEEVAEMLGITTGSVKRYLFRAARHLRRILGDR
;
A
#
# COMPACT_ATOMS: atom_id res chain seq x y z
N MET A 1 35.66 17.71 -0.67
CA MET A 1 34.91 17.10 -1.80
C MET A 1 33.45 17.38 -1.58
N THR A 2 32.90 18.37 -2.25
CA THR A 2 31.50 18.80 -2.12
C THR A 2 30.63 17.81 -2.89
N HIS A 3 29.90 16.95 -2.17
CA HIS A 3 28.88 16.11 -2.78
C HIS A 3 27.80 17.04 -3.35
N ARG A 4 27.84 17.27 -4.63
CA ARG A 4 26.78 17.93 -5.38
C ARG A 4 25.56 16.99 -5.33
N ILE A 5 24.63 17.28 -4.43
CA ILE A 5 23.30 16.64 -4.40
C ILE A 5 22.67 16.99 -5.76
N LYS A 6 22.51 16.01 -6.65
CA LYS A 6 21.78 16.21 -7.91
C LYS A 6 20.36 16.63 -7.56
N PRO A 7 19.81 17.68 -8.17
CA PRO A 7 18.41 18.01 -7.97
C PRO A 7 17.59 16.79 -8.38
N VAL A 8 16.70 16.35 -7.49
CA VAL A 8 15.79 15.24 -7.76
C VAL A 8 14.83 15.73 -8.85
N SER A 9 14.80 15.05 -10.01
CA SER A 9 13.79 15.34 -11.03
C SER A 9 12.50 14.58 -10.73
N TYR A 10 11.37 15.09 -11.24
CA TYR A 10 10.09 14.40 -11.11
C TYR A 10 10.16 12.98 -11.71
N GLU A 11 10.80 12.82 -12.86
CA GLU A 11 10.96 11.53 -13.55
C GLU A 11 11.77 10.54 -12.70
N ALA A 12 12.83 11.01 -12.05
CA ALA A 12 13.63 10.18 -11.15
C ALA A 12 12.83 9.74 -9.93
N LEU A 13 12.02 10.65 -9.36
CA LEU A 13 11.16 10.37 -8.22
C LEU A 13 10.03 9.39 -8.60
N TYR A 14 9.41 9.60 -9.76
CA TYR A 14 8.41 8.69 -10.31
C TYR A 14 9.00 7.28 -10.51
N ALA A 15 10.14 7.17 -11.20
CA ALA A 15 10.78 5.88 -11.45
C ALA A 15 11.18 5.15 -10.17
N ALA A 16 11.63 5.89 -9.14
CA ALA A 16 12.03 5.30 -7.87
C ALA A 16 10.85 4.80 -7.01
N HIS A 17 9.69 5.48 -7.04
CA HIS A 17 8.63 5.25 -6.06
C HIS A 17 7.30 4.78 -6.64
N HIS A 18 7.09 4.82 -7.97
CA HIS A 18 5.81 4.43 -8.57
C HIS A 18 5.41 2.99 -8.22
N GLY A 19 6.34 2.05 -8.31
CA GLY A 19 6.08 0.64 -7.97
C GLY A 19 5.70 0.44 -6.51
N GLU A 20 6.34 1.16 -5.59
CA GLU A 20 6.04 1.13 -4.16
C GLU A 20 4.63 1.69 -3.87
N VAL A 21 4.31 2.85 -4.42
CA VAL A 21 2.99 3.48 -4.28
C VAL A 21 1.88 2.62 -4.85
N LEU A 22 2.06 2.09 -6.06
CA LEU A 22 1.07 1.22 -6.69
C LEU A 22 0.83 -0.06 -5.88
N ARG A 23 1.91 -0.70 -5.39
CA ARG A 23 1.82 -1.87 -4.52
C ARG A 23 1.05 -1.55 -3.24
N LEU A 24 1.36 -0.43 -2.59
CA LEU A 24 0.68 0.04 -1.39
C LEU A 24 -0.83 0.23 -1.65
N CYS A 25 -1.19 0.94 -2.73
CA CYS A 25 -2.58 1.16 -3.10
C CYS A 25 -3.33 -0.15 -3.36
N ARG A 26 -2.71 -1.12 -4.05
CA ARG A 26 -3.30 -2.46 -4.28
C ARG A 26 -3.57 -3.19 -2.97
N LEU A 27 -2.62 -3.17 -2.04
CA LEU A 27 -2.78 -3.81 -0.74
C LEU A 27 -3.85 -3.12 0.11
N LEU A 28 -4.00 -1.81 0.01
CA LEU A 28 -4.97 -1.06 0.80
C LEU A 28 -6.39 -1.11 0.24
N LEU A 29 -6.56 -1.12 -1.08
CA LEU A 29 -7.86 -1.04 -1.74
C LEU A 29 -8.44 -2.41 -2.10
N ALA A 30 -7.60 -3.42 -2.33
CA ALA A 30 -8.00 -4.73 -2.82
C ALA A 30 -8.76 -4.66 -4.18
N ASN A 31 -8.51 -3.63 -4.96
CA ASN A 31 -9.04 -3.41 -6.29
C ASN A 31 -7.95 -2.84 -7.19
N HIS A 32 -7.66 -3.50 -8.30
CA HIS A 32 -6.55 -3.15 -9.18
C HIS A 32 -6.77 -1.80 -9.87
N HIS A 33 -7.97 -1.59 -10.39
CA HIS A 33 -8.32 -0.38 -11.12
C HIS A 33 -8.28 0.85 -10.20
N ASP A 34 -8.94 0.80 -9.05
CA ASP A 34 -8.88 1.87 -8.06
C ASP A 34 -7.45 2.15 -7.58
N ALA A 35 -6.63 1.09 -7.45
CA ALA A 35 -5.24 1.26 -7.03
C ALA A 35 -4.41 2.01 -8.08
N GLU A 36 -4.63 1.76 -9.35
CA GLU A 36 -3.97 2.48 -10.44
C GLU A 36 -4.42 3.93 -10.53
N GLU A 37 -5.72 4.20 -10.43
CA GLU A 37 -6.25 5.56 -10.39
C GLU A 37 -5.67 6.36 -9.22
N ILE A 38 -5.68 5.77 -8.01
CA ILE A 38 -5.12 6.44 -6.82
C ILE A 38 -3.62 6.67 -6.95
N ALA A 39 -2.87 5.70 -7.49
CA ALA A 39 -1.44 5.90 -7.73
C ALA A 39 -1.18 7.07 -8.70
N GLN A 40 -1.97 7.18 -9.78
CA GLN A 40 -1.90 8.32 -10.71
C GLN A 40 -2.25 9.64 -10.01
N GLU A 41 -3.33 9.70 -9.22
CA GLU A 41 -3.70 10.89 -8.45
C GLU A 41 -2.59 11.31 -7.48
N VAL A 42 -1.94 10.35 -6.81
CA VAL A 42 -0.80 10.63 -5.92
C VAL A 42 0.35 11.28 -6.70
N PHE A 43 0.73 10.73 -7.84
CA PHE A 43 1.82 11.29 -8.64
C PHE A 43 1.46 12.62 -9.31
N LEU A 44 0.19 12.87 -9.61
CA LEU A 44 -0.26 14.19 -10.02
C LEU A 44 -0.06 15.22 -8.90
N LYS A 45 -0.39 14.89 -7.66
CA LYS A 45 -0.13 15.74 -6.48
C LYS A 45 1.37 15.97 -6.27
N VAL A 46 2.20 14.93 -6.48
CA VAL A 46 3.66 15.05 -6.48
C VAL A 46 4.13 16.06 -7.51
N TYR A 47 3.64 15.96 -8.75
CA TYR A 47 3.99 16.87 -9.83
C TYR A 47 3.64 18.32 -9.48
N GLN A 48 2.42 18.55 -8.99
CA GLN A 48 1.97 19.88 -8.56
C GLN A 48 2.84 20.43 -7.41
N GLN A 49 3.14 19.59 -6.43
CA GLN A 49 4.01 19.99 -5.32
C GLN A 49 5.43 20.30 -5.81
N PHE A 50 5.95 19.50 -6.73
CA PHE A 50 7.27 19.67 -7.32
C PHE A 50 7.40 21.00 -8.09
N GLN A 51 6.34 21.43 -8.79
CA GLN A 51 6.30 22.71 -9.48
C GLN A 51 6.30 23.92 -8.53
N ASN A 52 5.77 23.74 -7.32
CA ASN A 52 5.60 24.81 -6.33
C ASN A 52 6.77 24.90 -5.34
N MET A 53 7.65 23.91 -5.30
CA MET A 53 8.78 23.90 -4.36
C MET A 53 9.97 24.66 -4.92
N ASN A 54 10.54 25.57 -4.09
CA ASN A 54 11.90 26.03 -4.30
C ASN A 54 12.86 24.85 -4.12
N GLN A 55 13.73 24.59 -5.09
CA GLN A 55 14.65 23.44 -5.18
C GLN A 55 15.58 23.21 -3.97
N THR A 56 15.45 24.00 -2.93
CA THR A 56 16.34 23.99 -1.76
C THR A 56 15.81 23.15 -0.59
N GLU A 57 14.53 22.75 -0.62
CA GLU A 57 13.96 21.94 0.45
C GLU A 57 14.21 20.45 0.19
N LEU A 58 15.11 19.87 0.97
CA LEU A 58 15.33 18.41 1.05
C LEU A 58 14.08 17.76 1.67
N MET A 59 13.05 17.60 0.88
CA MET A 59 11.86 16.90 1.33
C MET A 59 12.12 15.39 1.40
N MET A 60 11.73 14.78 2.49
CA MET A 60 11.71 13.33 2.61
C MET A 60 10.51 12.79 1.83
N TRP A 61 10.69 12.60 0.52
CA TRP A 61 9.61 12.24 -0.42
C TRP A 61 8.92 10.93 -0.05
N ARG A 62 9.66 9.90 0.36
CA ARG A 62 9.08 8.59 0.64
C ARG A 62 8.04 8.64 1.77
N PRO A 63 8.29 9.18 2.98
CA PRO A 63 7.26 9.31 4.01
C PRO A 63 6.06 10.13 3.56
N TRP A 64 6.29 11.20 2.83
CA TRP A 64 5.22 12.04 2.30
C TRP A 64 4.36 11.29 1.28
N LEU A 65 4.97 10.59 0.31
CA LEU A 65 4.29 9.75 -0.69
C LEU A 65 3.41 8.70 -0.03
N ILE A 66 3.94 7.96 0.94
CA ILE A 66 3.20 6.93 1.66
C ILE A 66 2.00 7.55 2.40
N ARG A 67 2.19 8.69 3.08
CA ARG A 67 1.11 9.40 3.78
C ARG A 67 0.01 9.85 2.80
N VAL A 68 0.38 10.45 1.69
CA VAL A 68 -0.58 10.91 0.65
C VAL A 68 -1.33 9.71 0.07
N SER A 69 -0.64 8.62 -0.22
CA SER A 69 -1.24 7.38 -0.75
C SER A 69 -2.25 6.76 0.22
N VAL A 70 -1.89 6.64 1.50
CA VAL A 70 -2.79 6.11 2.54
C VAL A 70 -4.04 6.98 2.67
N ASN A 71 -3.88 8.32 2.67
CA ASN A 71 -5.00 9.24 2.75
C ASN A 71 -5.92 9.14 1.52
N ALA A 72 -5.34 9.12 0.32
CA ALA A 72 -6.10 8.96 -0.92
C ALA A 72 -6.88 7.61 -0.95
N CYS A 73 -6.28 6.52 -0.52
CA CYS A 73 -6.96 5.23 -0.37
C CYS A 73 -8.10 5.28 0.66
N ARG A 74 -7.95 6.03 1.76
CA ARG A 74 -9.02 6.24 2.75
C ARG A 74 -10.19 7.02 2.17
N ASP A 75 -9.90 8.09 1.45
CA ASP A 75 -10.92 8.95 0.85
C ASP A 75 -11.70 8.15 -0.21
N ARG A 76 -11.04 7.36 -1.04
CA ARG A 76 -11.68 6.44 -1.99
C ARG A 76 -12.63 5.48 -1.28
N ARG A 77 -12.22 4.86 -0.18
CA ARG A 77 -13.07 3.94 0.60
C ARG A 77 -14.23 4.62 1.31
N ARG A 78 -14.14 5.91 1.64
CA ARG A 78 -15.22 6.69 2.25
C ARG A 78 -16.25 7.18 1.24
N SER A 79 -15.88 7.32 -0.02
CA SER A 79 -16.81 7.73 -1.05
C SER A 79 -17.95 6.70 -1.14
N GLY A 80 -19.22 7.18 -1.19
CA GLY A 80 -20.41 6.32 -1.23
C GLY A 80 -20.43 5.35 -2.42
N TRP A 81 -19.76 5.74 -3.51
CA TRP A 81 -19.54 4.93 -4.71
C TRP A 81 -18.83 3.61 -4.41
N TRP A 82 -17.81 3.62 -3.54
CA TRP A 82 -17.09 2.43 -3.11
C TRP A 82 -17.98 1.38 -2.42
N LYS A 83 -18.97 1.82 -1.66
CA LYS A 83 -19.91 0.92 -0.96
C LYS A 83 -20.85 0.19 -1.91
N LEU A 84 -21.28 0.86 -2.99
CA LEU A 84 -22.14 0.30 -4.03
C LEU A 84 -21.39 -0.68 -4.93
N TRP A 85 -20.12 -0.42 -5.22
CA TRP A 85 -19.31 -1.22 -6.16
C TRP A 85 -18.78 -2.51 -5.54
N ARG A 86 -18.56 -2.54 -4.23
CA ARG A 86 -18.06 -3.72 -3.49
C ARG A 86 -19.03 -4.91 -3.55
N GLY A 87 -20.32 -4.67 -3.84
CA GLY A 87 -21.32 -5.72 -4.04
C GLY A 87 -21.37 -6.31 -5.46
N ALA A 88 -20.67 -5.72 -6.43
CA ALA A 88 -20.81 -6.07 -7.85
C ALA A 88 -19.58 -6.73 -8.49
N ASN A 89 -18.40 -6.71 -7.88
CA ASN A 89 -17.16 -7.23 -8.49
C ASN A 89 -16.36 -8.09 -7.51
N GLU A 90 -16.73 -9.36 -7.41
CA GLU A 90 -15.89 -10.43 -6.87
C GLU A 90 -15.12 -11.16 -8.01
N GLU A 91 -14.61 -10.44 -8.99
CA GLU A 91 -13.63 -11.02 -9.90
C GLU A 91 -12.21 -10.64 -9.48
N TYR A 92 -11.57 -11.61 -8.87
CA TYR A 92 -10.17 -11.62 -8.52
C TYR A 92 -9.32 -11.52 -9.80
N GLN A 93 -8.84 -10.31 -10.14
CA GLN A 93 -7.81 -10.15 -11.15
C GLN A 93 -6.44 -10.39 -10.53
N GLU A 94 -5.87 -11.46 -11.00
CA GLU A 94 -4.57 -12.02 -10.68
C GLU A 94 -3.47 -10.97 -10.75
N ALA A 95 -2.90 -10.61 -9.60
CA ALA A 95 -1.67 -9.81 -9.58
C ALA A 95 -0.53 -10.71 -10.09
N ASN A 96 -0.18 -10.55 -11.35
CA ASN A 96 0.99 -11.17 -11.97
C ASN A 96 2.25 -10.65 -11.27
N TYR A 97 2.76 -11.42 -10.30
CA TYR A 97 4.14 -11.29 -9.89
C TYR A 97 4.99 -12.15 -10.84
N PRO A 98 5.91 -11.57 -11.60
CA PRO A 98 6.84 -12.35 -12.41
C PRO A 98 7.80 -13.07 -11.48
N ASN A 99 7.59 -14.35 -11.29
CA ASN A 99 8.58 -15.23 -10.65
C ASN A 99 8.88 -16.38 -11.61
N SER A 100 9.97 -16.22 -12.33
CA SER A 100 10.55 -17.19 -13.26
C SER A 100 11.08 -18.40 -12.50
N SER A 101 10.73 -19.60 -12.94
CA SER A 101 11.27 -20.92 -12.63
C SER A 101 10.47 -21.82 -11.67
N ARG A 102 9.14 -21.84 -11.76
CA ARG A 102 8.30 -22.84 -11.06
C ARG A 102 7.63 -23.77 -12.06
N THR A 103 7.44 -25.02 -11.67
CA THR A 103 6.65 -25.98 -12.47
C THR A 103 5.18 -25.58 -12.52
N PRO A 104 4.39 -26.01 -13.52
CA PRO A 104 2.95 -25.70 -13.61
C PRO A 104 2.17 -26.09 -12.34
N GLU A 105 2.52 -27.21 -11.72
CA GLU A 105 1.88 -27.69 -10.48
C GLU A 105 2.23 -26.82 -9.27
N GLU A 106 3.50 -26.41 -9.14
CA GLU A 106 3.93 -25.46 -8.11
C GLU A 106 3.29 -24.08 -8.31
N MET A 107 3.03 -23.69 -9.56
CA MET A 107 2.33 -22.45 -9.87
C MET A 107 0.86 -22.49 -9.42
N VAL A 108 0.15 -23.57 -9.63
CA VAL A 108 -1.25 -23.75 -9.19
C VAL A 108 -1.34 -23.73 -7.66
N LEU A 109 -0.50 -24.50 -6.96
CA LEU A 109 -0.46 -24.52 -5.49
C LEU A 109 -0.08 -23.16 -4.91
N SER A 110 0.84 -22.44 -5.57
CA SER A 110 1.22 -21.09 -5.18
C SER A 110 0.07 -20.10 -5.36
N ARG A 111 -0.71 -20.21 -6.45
CA ARG A 111 -1.88 -19.37 -6.73
C ARG A 111 -3.00 -19.58 -5.71
N GLU A 112 -3.30 -20.84 -5.37
CA GLU A 112 -4.29 -21.15 -4.35
C GLU A 112 -3.89 -20.61 -2.97
N ALA A 113 -2.61 -20.79 -2.59
CA ALA A 113 -2.09 -20.25 -1.34
C ALA A 113 -2.14 -18.72 -1.31
N GLN A 114 -1.74 -18.06 -2.41
CA GLN A 114 -1.83 -16.60 -2.56
C GLN A 114 -3.27 -16.11 -2.49
N GLY A 115 -4.20 -16.80 -3.16
CA GLY A 115 -5.63 -16.46 -3.10
C GLY A 115 -6.22 -16.60 -1.70
N ARG A 116 -5.78 -17.59 -0.92
CA ARG A 116 -6.19 -17.73 0.49
C ARG A 116 -5.66 -16.60 1.36
N ILE A 117 -4.38 -16.25 1.21
CA ILE A 117 -3.75 -15.14 1.92
C ILE A 117 -4.49 -13.84 1.58
N TRP A 118 -4.75 -13.59 0.31
CA TRP A 118 -5.45 -12.41 -0.14
C TRP A 118 -6.86 -12.30 0.45
N ARG A 119 -7.65 -13.36 0.37
CA ARG A 119 -9.00 -13.40 0.97
C ARG A 119 -8.99 -13.17 2.50
N ALA A 120 -7.98 -13.71 3.19
CA ALA A 120 -7.81 -13.46 4.62
C ALA A 120 -7.46 -12.00 4.90
N PHE A 121 -6.64 -11.40 4.03
CA PHE A 121 -6.23 -10.01 4.13
C PHE A 121 -7.38 -9.03 3.84
N GLU A 122 -8.23 -9.34 2.87
CA GLU A 122 -9.43 -8.54 2.55
C GLU A 122 -10.42 -8.44 3.72
N LYS A 123 -10.46 -9.46 4.58
CA LYS A 123 -11.31 -9.46 5.77
C LYS A 123 -10.76 -8.62 6.93
N LEU A 124 -9.56 -8.10 6.84
CA LEU A 124 -9.03 -7.14 7.80
C LEU A 124 -9.83 -5.82 7.72
N SER A 125 -10.09 -5.21 8.87
CA SER A 125 -10.61 -3.84 8.87
C SER A 125 -9.61 -2.88 8.20
N ALA A 126 -10.10 -1.76 7.69
CA ALA A 126 -9.26 -0.77 7.03
C ALA A 126 -8.01 -0.39 7.86
N ARG A 127 -8.21 -0.12 9.16
CA ARG A 127 -7.10 0.22 10.07
C ARG A 127 -6.14 -0.93 10.33
N GLN A 128 -6.65 -2.14 10.46
CA GLN A 128 -5.80 -3.32 10.61
C GLN A 128 -4.93 -3.52 9.38
N ARG A 129 -5.50 -3.34 8.19
CA ARG A 129 -4.80 -3.47 6.91
C ARG A 129 -3.73 -2.40 6.76
N GLU A 130 -4.06 -1.12 7.00
CA GLU A 130 -3.10 -0.01 6.96
C GLU A 130 -1.90 -0.26 7.87
N VAL A 131 -2.17 -0.57 9.12
CA VAL A 131 -1.11 -0.81 10.12
C VAL A 131 -0.28 -2.04 9.75
N PHE A 132 -0.92 -3.12 9.30
CA PHE A 132 -0.22 -4.35 8.92
C PHE A 132 0.70 -4.13 7.71
N VAL A 133 0.21 -3.46 6.66
CA VAL A 133 0.99 -3.17 5.45
C VAL A 133 2.19 -2.30 5.79
N LEU A 134 1.98 -1.18 6.46
CA LEU A 134 3.06 -0.26 6.81
C LEU A 134 4.14 -0.92 7.69
N ARG A 135 3.74 -1.78 8.62
CA ARG A 135 4.69 -2.44 9.53
C ARG A 135 5.41 -3.64 8.92
N HIS A 136 4.74 -4.46 8.11
CA HIS A 136 5.27 -5.74 7.66
C HIS A 136 5.64 -5.80 6.17
N VAL A 137 5.11 -4.89 5.37
CA VAL A 137 5.43 -4.83 3.93
C VAL A 137 6.42 -3.70 3.64
N ASP A 138 6.22 -2.55 4.26
CA ASP A 138 7.03 -1.36 4.04
C ASP A 138 8.03 -1.06 5.19
N GLU A 139 8.05 -1.94 6.21
CA GLU A 139 9.03 -1.97 7.31
C GLU A 139 9.13 -0.69 8.17
N TRP A 140 8.06 0.13 8.20
CA TRP A 140 8.02 1.32 9.06
C TRP A 140 7.98 0.95 10.54
N SER A 141 8.68 1.70 11.39
CA SER A 141 8.61 1.52 12.86
C SER A 141 7.20 1.76 13.40
N THR A 142 6.94 1.30 14.61
CA THR A 142 5.65 1.54 15.29
C THR A 142 5.37 3.03 15.48
N GLU A 143 6.41 3.79 15.77
CA GLU A 143 6.40 5.22 16.00
C GLU A 143 6.09 5.98 14.70
N GLU A 144 6.77 5.63 13.62
CA GLU A 144 6.53 6.21 12.29
C GLU A 144 5.11 5.91 11.79
N VAL A 145 4.63 4.67 11.97
CA VAL A 145 3.25 4.32 11.62
C VAL A 145 2.23 5.10 12.45
N ALA A 146 2.50 5.27 13.75
CA ALA A 146 1.63 6.04 14.64
C ALA A 146 1.52 7.50 14.17
N GLU A 147 2.65 8.12 13.87
CA GLU A 147 2.73 9.49 13.34
C GLU A 147 2.02 9.59 11.98
N MET A 148 2.34 8.69 11.05
CA MET A 148 1.78 8.68 9.70
C MET A 148 0.26 8.53 9.68
N LEU A 149 -0.28 7.70 10.56
CA LEU A 149 -1.72 7.42 10.66
C LEU A 149 -2.47 8.35 11.61
N GLY A 150 -1.77 9.20 12.37
CA GLY A 150 -2.34 10.08 13.39
C GLY A 150 -3.00 9.30 14.54
N ILE A 151 -2.36 8.23 15.02
CA ILE A 151 -2.82 7.37 16.12
C ILE A 151 -1.70 7.14 17.12
N THR A 152 -2.03 6.61 18.30
CA THR A 152 -1.02 6.27 19.30
C THR A 152 -0.28 4.98 18.97
N THR A 153 0.96 4.84 19.44
CA THR A 153 1.75 3.60 19.31
C THR A 153 1.04 2.40 19.95
N GLY A 154 0.32 2.62 21.04
CA GLY A 154 -0.53 1.59 21.66
C GLY A 154 -1.67 1.13 20.74
N SER A 155 -2.26 2.05 19.96
CA SER A 155 -3.25 1.70 18.95
C SER A 155 -2.64 0.92 17.78
N VAL A 156 -1.44 1.26 17.32
CA VAL A 156 -0.70 0.50 16.31
C VAL A 156 -0.50 -0.94 16.78
N LYS A 157 0.06 -1.15 17.98
CA LYS A 157 0.28 -2.49 18.56
C LYS A 157 -1.02 -3.29 18.66
N ARG A 158 -2.12 -2.66 19.08
CA ARG A 158 -3.45 -3.29 19.18
C ARG A 158 -3.99 -3.70 17.81
N TYR A 159 -3.86 -2.86 16.79
CA TYR A 159 -4.29 -3.21 15.43
C TYR A 159 -3.45 -4.33 14.83
N LEU A 160 -2.14 -4.31 15.03
CA LEU A 160 -1.24 -5.41 14.62
C LEU A 160 -1.63 -6.73 15.27
N PHE A 161 -1.83 -6.73 16.58
CA PHE A 161 -2.23 -7.93 17.30
C PHE A 161 -3.53 -8.52 16.75
N ARG A 162 -4.55 -7.66 16.52
CA ARG A 162 -5.83 -8.09 15.95
C ARG A 162 -5.69 -8.61 14.52
N ALA A 163 -4.89 -7.94 13.69
CA ALA A 163 -4.61 -8.37 12.32
C ALA A 163 -3.91 -9.72 12.31
N ALA A 164 -2.83 -9.87 13.08
CA ALA A 164 -2.08 -11.12 13.17
C ALA A 164 -2.93 -12.27 13.69
N ARG A 165 -3.75 -12.03 14.71
CA ARG A 165 -4.69 -13.03 15.24
C ARG A 165 -5.72 -13.46 14.19
N HIS A 166 -6.26 -12.50 13.41
CA HIS A 166 -7.22 -12.80 12.36
C HIS A 166 -6.60 -13.63 11.23
N LEU A 167 -5.43 -13.20 10.75
CA LEU A 167 -4.70 -13.91 9.69
C LEU A 167 -4.30 -15.32 10.14
N ARG A 168 -3.79 -15.47 11.37
CA ARG A 168 -3.40 -16.76 11.93
C ARG A 168 -4.58 -17.72 12.01
N ARG A 169 -5.77 -17.25 12.43
CA ARG A 169 -6.99 -18.06 12.49
C ARG A 169 -7.41 -18.59 11.13
N ILE A 170 -7.27 -17.80 10.06
CA ILE A 170 -7.71 -18.20 8.71
C ILE A 170 -6.65 -19.03 8.00
N LEU A 171 -5.38 -18.74 8.24
CA LEU A 171 -4.26 -19.37 7.51
C LEU A 171 -3.62 -20.52 8.29
N GLY A 172 -3.79 -20.56 9.62
CA GLY A 172 -3.14 -21.50 10.53
C GLY A 172 -3.95 -22.76 10.85
N ASP A 173 -5.20 -22.87 10.42
CA ASP A 173 -6.04 -24.07 10.60
C ASP A 173 -5.66 -25.14 9.55
N ARG A 174 -4.50 -25.78 9.74
CA ARG A 174 -4.12 -27.07 9.18
C ARG A 174 -3.46 -27.92 10.22
#